data_d04366a0572d2b02536af5718939920d
#
_entry.id   d04366a0572d2b02536af5718939920d
#
_cell.length_a   1.000
_cell.length_b   1.000
_cell.length_c   1.000
_cell.angle_alpha   90.00
_cell.angle_beta   90.00
_cell.angle_gamma   90.00
#
_symmetry.space_group_name_H-M   'P 1'
#
loop_
_entity.id
_entity.type
_entity.pdbx_description
1 polymer ?
#
loop_
_entity_poly.entity_id
_entity_poly.type
_entity_poly.pdbx_seq_one_letter_code
_entity_poly.pdbx_strand_id
1 'polypeptide(L)' 'MDLTDGGTIAWIAGTLVALLVVVFVLWVAFRAANDEETV' A
#
# COMPACT_ATOMS: atom_id res chain seq x y z
N MET A 1 2.44 -25.11 -8.28
CA MET A 1 2.58 -23.67 -8.44
C MET A 1 4.04 -23.31 -8.62
N ASP A 2 4.34 -22.66 -9.70
CA ASP A 2 5.72 -22.33 -10.05
C ASP A 2 6.04 -20.90 -9.65
N LEU A 3 7.12 -20.74 -8.89
CA LEU A 3 7.55 -19.39 -8.49
C LEU A 3 8.06 -18.59 -9.69
N THR A 4 8.43 -19.29 -10.75
CA THR A 4 8.91 -18.61 -11.94
C THR A 4 7.79 -18.24 -12.90
N ASP A 5 6.57 -18.59 -12.54
CA ASP A 5 5.43 -18.26 -13.38
C ASP A 5 5.19 -16.76 -13.38
N GLY A 6 5.10 -16.17 -14.58
CA GLY A 6 4.91 -14.74 -14.69
C GLY A 6 3.63 -14.27 -14.02
N GLY A 7 2.60 -15.11 -14.03
CA GLY A 7 1.36 -14.74 -13.37
C GLY A 7 1.49 -14.61 -11.87
N THR A 8 2.23 -15.54 -11.27
CA THR A 8 2.44 -15.50 -9.82
C THR A 8 3.22 -14.29 -9.41
N ILE A 9 4.29 -14.00 -10.15
CA ILE A 9 5.13 -12.85 -9.83
C ILE A 9 4.34 -11.56 -9.97
N ALA A 10 3.57 -11.44 -11.02
CA ALA A 10 2.76 -10.25 -11.24
C ALA A 10 1.73 -10.07 -10.14
N TRP A 11 1.13 -11.17 -9.70
CA TRP A 11 0.12 -11.12 -8.65
C TRP A 11 0.72 -10.66 -7.33
N ILE A 12 1.89 -11.18 -7.00
CA ILE A 12 2.57 -10.81 -5.76
C ILE A 12 2.98 -9.35 -5.83
N ALA A 13 3.57 -8.94 -6.95
CA ALA A 13 4.00 -7.56 -7.11
C ALA A 13 2.81 -6.60 -7.00
N GLY A 14 1.70 -6.94 -7.64
CA GLY A 14 0.52 -6.11 -7.56
C GLY A 14 -0.03 -5.99 -6.15
N THR A 15 -0.02 -7.09 -5.41
CA THR A 15 -0.48 -7.08 -4.03
C THR A 15 0.39 -6.18 -3.17
N LEU A 16 1.70 -6.27 -3.35
CA LEU A 16 2.61 -5.44 -2.57
C LEU A 16 2.40 -3.96 -2.87
N VAL A 17 2.26 -3.63 -4.14
CA VAL A 17 2.02 -2.24 -4.53
C VAL A 17 0.71 -1.74 -3.94
N ALA A 18 -0.32 -2.56 -4.00
CA ALA A 18 -1.63 -2.17 -3.45
C ALA A 18 -1.53 -1.90 -1.97
N LEU A 19 -0.82 -2.75 -1.23
CA LEU A 19 -0.64 -2.55 0.19
C LEU A 19 0.10 -1.26 0.48
N LEU A 20 1.14 -0.98 -0.29
CA LEU A 20 1.89 0.26 -0.10
C LEU A 20 1.02 1.47 -0.34
N VAL A 21 0.19 1.44 -1.37
CA VAL A 21 -0.69 2.56 -1.68
C VAL A 21 -1.69 2.77 -0.54
N VAL A 22 -2.28 1.69 -0.04
CA VAL A 22 -3.25 1.80 1.04
C VAL A 22 -2.60 2.38 2.29
N VAL A 23 -1.44 1.87 2.65
CA VAL A 23 -0.73 2.37 3.83
C VAL A 23 -0.38 3.84 3.66
N PHE A 24 0.07 4.23 2.47
CA PHE A 24 0.44 5.61 2.22
C PHE A 24 -0.77 6.53 2.34
N VAL A 25 -1.89 6.13 1.76
CA VAL A 25 -3.10 6.94 1.83
C VAL A 25 -3.57 7.09 3.26
N LEU A 26 -3.58 5.98 4.01
CA LEU A 26 -3.99 6.03 5.42
C LEU A 26 -3.05 6.90 6.23
N TRP A 27 -1.76 6.83 5.96
CA TRP A 27 -0.79 7.62 6.68
C TRP A 27 -0.98 9.11 6.44
N VAL A 28 -1.18 9.47 5.18
CA VAL A 28 -1.40 10.87 4.83
C VAL A 28 -2.69 11.38 5.45
N ALA A 29 -3.75 10.58 5.39
CA ALA A 29 -5.02 10.98 5.97
C ALA A 29 -4.90 11.17 7.48
N PHE A 30 -4.18 10.27 8.13
CA PHE A 30 -3.99 10.35 9.57
C PHE A 30 -3.16 11.58 9.95
N ARG A 31 -2.16 11.88 9.16
CA ARG A 31 -1.34 13.06 9.42
C ARG A 31 -2.15 14.33 9.26
N ALA A 32 -2.98 14.38 8.23
CA ALA A 32 -3.79 15.57 8.01
C ALA A 32 -4.74 15.79 9.16
N ALA A 33 -5.34 14.72 9.68
CA ALA A 33 -6.24 14.85 10.80
C ALA A 33 -5.51 15.32 12.06
N ASN A 34 -4.32 14.77 12.28
CA ASN A 34 -3.54 15.16 13.46
C ASN A 34 -3.07 16.59 13.36
N ASP A 35 -2.68 17.00 12.17
CA ASP A 35 -2.20 18.36 11.97
C ASP A 35 -3.29 19.37 12.30
N GLU A 36 -4.49 19.02 11.95
CA GLU A 36 -5.62 19.90 12.20
C GLU A 36 -5.89 20.03 13.68
N GLU A 37 -5.67 18.97 14.41
CA GLU A 37 -5.95 18.96 15.84
C GLU A 37 -4.89 19.67 16.64
N THR A 38 -3.70 19.75 16.11
CA THR A 38 -2.59 20.35 16.82
C THR A 38 -2.81 21.81 17.11
N VAL A 39 -3.66 22.43 16.39
CA VAL A 39 -3.99 23.84 16.62
C VAL A 39 -4.65 24.08 17.97
#